data_5ed139e92c84f5d6d5adcc0cf9c9be2e
#
_entry.id   5ed139e92c84f5d6d5adcc0cf9c9be2e
#
_cell.length_a   1.000
_cell.length_b   1.000
_cell.length_c   1.000
_cell.angle_alpha   90.00
_cell.angle_beta   90.00
_cell.angle_gamma   90.00
#
_symmetry.space_group_name_H-M   'P 1'
#
loop_
_entity.id
_entity.type
_entity.pdbx_description
1 polymer ?
#
loop_
_entity_poly.entity_id
_entity_poly.type
_entity_poly.pdbx_seq_one_letter_code
_entity_poly.pdbx_strand_id
1 'polypeptide(L)'
;MKKRLKALEARAAQQGILLTEDQMATLEKAKQKKEAHGEIESHHPGYLGSQDTYYVGTMKGVGRIYQQTFVDTYARVAICKLYTEKTAITAADLLNDRVIPFFAEHKIDLLRILTDRGTEYCGKVENHAYQLYLAVEDVDHSRTKANSPLTNGICERFHRTIKDEFYDIAFRKKLYRSLEELQTDLDMWLHKYNEQRPHSGRYCYGKTPMQTFRETLHIAVEKTIKTHDQSDNAQHMLSNPS
;
A
#
# COMPACT_ATOMS: atom_id res chain seq x y z
N MET A 1 17.15 -13.99 18.90
CA MET A 1 15.77 -13.83 19.38
C MET A 1 14.74 -13.66 18.24
N LYS A 2 14.91 -12.73 17.27
CA LYS A 2 13.94 -12.47 16.17
C LYS A 2 13.57 -13.71 15.31
N LYS A 3 14.51 -14.61 15.01
CA LYS A 3 14.26 -15.82 14.21
C LYS A 3 13.41 -16.88 14.94
N ARG A 4 13.52 -16.98 16.27
CA ARG A 4 12.73 -17.93 17.08
C ARG A 4 11.26 -17.51 17.21
N LEU A 5 10.96 -16.22 17.35
CA LEU A 5 9.60 -15.69 17.43
C LEU A 5 8.86 -15.89 16.10
N LYS A 6 9.50 -15.61 14.95
CA LYS A 6 8.92 -15.87 13.61
C LYS A 6 8.62 -17.35 13.38
N ALA A 7 9.49 -18.25 13.87
CA ALA A 7 9.29 -19.68 13.75
C ALA A 7 8.12 -20.19 14.62
N LEU A 8 7.91 -19.55 15.79
CA LEU A 8 6.76 -19.84 16.67
C LEU A 8 5.44 -19.34 16.07
N GLU A 9 5.40 -18.12 15.51
CA GLU A 9 4.23 -17.60 14.80
C GLU A 9 3.84 -18.49 13.61
N ALA A 10 4.83 -18.90 12.80
CA ALA A 10 4.60 -19.77 11.65
C ALA A 10 4.10 -21.18 12.07
N ARG A 11 4.63 -21.73 13.15
CA ARG A 11 4.17 -23.02 13.69
C ARG A 11 2.78 -22.95 14.30
N ALA A 12 2.48 -21.88 15.05
CA ALA A 12 1.15 -21.69 15.63
C ALA A 12 0.08 -21.55 14.53
N ALA A 13 0.39 -20.83 13.44
CA ALA A 13 -0.50 -20.69 12.29
C ALA A 13 -0.69 -21.99 11.50
N GLN A 14 0.35 -22.85 11.41
CA GLN A 14 0.27 -24.11 10.64
C GLN A 14 -0.30 -25.30 11.42
N GLN A 15 -0.18 -25.31 12.73
CA GLN A 15 -0.49 -26.50 13.54
C GLN A 15 -1.65 -26.32 14.52
N GLY A 16 -2.31 -25.14 14.54
CA GLY A 16 -3.44 -24.89 15.47
C GLY A 16 -3.03 -24.99 16.96
N ILE A 17 -1.76 -24.75 17.27
CA ILE A 17 -1.23 -24.86 18.63
C ILE A 17 -1.75 -23.68 19.47
N LEU A 18 -2.42 -23.95 20.57
CA LEU A 18 -2.79 -22.97 21.58
C LEU A 18 -1.52 -22.41 22.23
N LEU A 19 -1.30 -21.10 22.02
CA LEU A 19 -0.23 -20.38 22.69
C LEU A 19 -0.59 -20.16 24.16
N THR A 20 0.38 -20.30 25.05
CA THR A 20 0.19 -19.93 26.46
C THR A 20 0.06 -18.42 26.59
N GLU A 21 -0.58 -17.93 27.68
CA GLU A 21 -0.75 -16.49 27.96
C GLU A 21 0.57 -15.73 27.94
N ASP A 22 1.65 -16.31 28.49
CA ASP A 22 2.99 -15.73 28.46
C ASP A 22 3.58 -15.63 27.04
N GLN A 23 3.27 -16.60 26.18
CA GLN A 23 3.69 -16.57 24.79
C GLN A 23 2.90 -15.52 24.00
N MET A 24 1.61 -15.37 24.27
CA MET A 24 0.77 -14.32 23.71
C MET A 24 1.25 -12.93 24.12
N ALA A 25 1.48 -12.71 25.43
CA ALA A 25 2.00 -11.44 25.93
C ALA A 25 3.39 -11.10 25.35
N THR A 26 4.24 -12.10 25.13
CA THR A 26 5.57 -11.90 24.50
C THR A 26 5.46 -11.56 23.03
N LEU A 27 4.50 -12.15 22.30
CA LEU A 27 4.19 -11.82 20.91
C LEU A 27 3.61 -10.42 20.78
N GLU A 28 2.69 -10.02 21.66
CA GLU A 28 2.13 -8.68 21.70
C GLU A 28 3.19 -7.61 22.01
N LYS A 29 4.05 -7.83 23.02
CA LYS A 29 5.18 -6.94 23.30
C LYS A 29 6.15 -6.83 22.12
N ALA A 30 6.39 -7.93 21.38
CA ALA A 30 7.23 -7.92 20.19
C ALA A 30 6.55 -7.18 19.04
N LYS A 31 5.22 -7.27 18.91
CA LYS A 31 4.39 -6.55 17.92
C LYS A 31 4.40 -5.04 18.21
N GLN A 32 4.12 -4.63 19.44
CA GLN A 32 4.20 -3.24 19.90
C GLN A 32 5.60 -2.65 19.69
N LYS A 33 6.66 -3.44 19.94
CA LYS A 33 8.04 -3.01 19.70
C LYS A 33 8.38 -2.86 18.23
N LYS A 34 7.80 -3.66 17.35
CA LYS A 34 7.92 -3.51 15.87
C LYS A 34 7.17 -2.26 15.39
N GLU A 35 5.96 -2.02 15.88
CA GLU A 35 5.17 -0.82 15.58
C GLU A 35 5.89 0.45 16.09
N ALA A 36 6.45 0.41 17.28
CA ALA A 36 7.29 1.50 17.82
C ALA A 36 8.56 1.74 16.99
N HIS A 37 9.09 0.73 16.26
CA HIS A 37 10.24 0.85 15.36
C HIS A 37 9.84 1.19 13.92
N GLY A 38 8.54 1.40 13.62
CA GLY A 38 8.04 1.79 12.30
C GLY A 38 7.91 0.64 11.30
N GLU A 39 7.99 -0.63 11.73
CA GLU A 39 7.60 -1.78 10.91
C GLU A 39 6.08 -1.97 11.03
N ILE A 40 5.30 -1.28 10.21
CA ILE A 40 3.86 -1.52 10.13
C ILE A 40 3.64 -2.84 9.37
N GLU A 41 3.03 -3.81 10.03
CA GLU A 41 2.73 -5.12 9.45
C GLU A 41 1.36 -5.08 8.78
N SER A 42 1.29 -5.51 7.52
CA SER A 42 0.02 -5.65 6.78
C SER A 42 -0.68 -6.93 7.20
N HIS A 43 -1.98 -6.86 7.39
CA HIS A 43 -2.77 -8.01 7.87
C HIS A 43 -3.65 -8.63 6.79
N HIS A 44 -4.06 -7.85 5.79
CA HIS A 44 -4.90 -8.26 4.66
C HIS A 44 -4.76 -7.24 3.52
N PRO A 45 -5.25 -7.52 2.30
CA PRO A 45 -5.36 -6.52 1.24
C PRO A 45 -6.18 -5.32 1.71
N GLY A 46 -5.78 -4.11 1.32
CA GLY A 46 -6.43 -2.86 1.74
C GLY A 46 -6.08 -2.38 3.15
N TYR A 47 -5.40 -3.17 3.98
CA TYR A 47 -5.00 -2.73 5.33
C TYR A 47 -4.02 -1.56 5.30
N LEU A 48 -3.04 -1.62 4.41
CA LEU A 48 -2.01 -0.59 4.25
C LEU A 48 -1.56 -0.51 2.80
N GLY A 49 -1.69 0.67 2.22
CA GLY A 49 -1.05 1.05 0.96
C GLY A 49 0.26 1.80 1.21
N SER A 50 1.23 1.65 0.34
CA SER A 50 2.42 2.49 0.28
C SER A 50 2.34 3.38 -0.95
N GLN A 51 2.48 4.70 -0.78
CA GLN A 51 2.48 5.65 -1.91
C GLN A 51 3.77 6.43 -1.96
N ASP A 52 4.26 6.66 -3.17
CA ASP A 52 5.50 7.40 -3.41
C ASP A 52 5.52 8.01 -4.83
N THR A 53 6.31 9.06 -5.00
CA THR A 53 6.51 9.74 -6.27
C THR A 53 7.85 9.36 -6.87
N TYR A 54 7.83 8.80 -8.07
CA TYR A 54 9.03 8.45 -8.83
C TYR A 54 9.27 9.44 -9.96
N TYR A 55 10.49 9.99 -10.04
CA TYR A 55 10.89 10.81 -11.17
C TYR A 55 11.32 9.90 -12.33
N VAL A 56 10.55 9.91 -13.40
CA VAL A 56 10.78 9.07 -14.58
C VAL A 56 11.88 9.63 -15.49
N GLY A 57 11.88 10.94 -15.65
CA GLY A 57 12.82 11.62 -16.54
C GLY A 57 12.20 12.87 -17.18
N THR A 58 12.85 13.34 -18.26
CA THR A 58 12.35 14.48 -19.04
C THR A 58 12.09 14.05 -20.47
N MET A 59 10.89 14.31 -20.97
CA MET A 59 10.49 14.03 -22.33
C MET A 59 10.45 15.34 -23.15
N LYS A 60 11.10 15.32 -24.32
CA LYS A 60 11.16 16.49 -25.20
C LYS A 60 9.72 16.87 -25.63
N GLY A 61 9.38 18.15 -25.46
CA GLY A 61 8.05 18.67 -25.80
C GLY A 61 6.96 18.49 -24.72
N VAL A 62 7.22 17.69 -23.70
CA VAL A 62 6.29 17.48 -22.56
C VAL A 62 6.85 18.04 -21.26
N GLY A 63 8.16 17.89 -21.05
CA GLY A 63 8.82 18.33 -19.82
C GLY A 63 9.15 17.17 -18.87
N ARG A 64 9.23 17.48 -17.58
CA ARG A 64 9.49 16.48 -16.54
C ARG A 64 8.30 15.55 -16.37
N ILE A 65 8.58 14.27 -16.19
CA ILE A 65 7.54 13.25 -15.95
C ILE A 65 7.75 12.66 -14.57
N TYR A 66 6.68 12.63 -13.81
CA TYR A 66 6.58 12.02 -12.49
C TYR A 66 5.55 10.90 -12.53
N GLN A 67 5.86 9.81 -11.89
CA GLN A 67 4.92 8.70 -11.66
C GLN A 67 4.47 8.75 -10.20
N GLN A 68 3.18 8.92 -9.97
CA GLN A 68 2.59 8.58 -8.69
C GLN A 68 2.39 7.08 -8.65
N THR A 69 2.85 6.46 -7.57
CA THR A 69 2.85 5.01 -7.39
C THR A 69 2.12 4.67 -6.11
N PHE A 70 1.18 3.76 -6.18
CA PHE A 70 0.57 3.09 -5.04
C PHE A 70 0.86 1.59 -5.11
N VAL A 71 1.22 0.98 -3.97
CA VAL A 71 1.40 -0.47 -3.85
C VAL A 71 0.69 -0.96 -2.60
N ASP A 72 -0.26 -1.89 -2.77
CA ASP A 72 -0.83 -2.62 -1.64
C ASP A 72 0.27 -3.43 -0.95
N THR A 73 0.48 -3.19 0.33
CA THR A 73 1.62 -3.76 1.04
C THR A 73 1.46 -5.24 1.39
N TYR A 74 0.25 -5.78 1.29
CA TYR A 74 -0.05 -7.19 1.48
C TYR A 74 0.12 -7.97 0.17
N ALA A 75 -0.72 -7.69 -0.82
CA ALA A 75 -0.79 -8.44 -2.06
C ALA A 75 0.23 -7.99 -3.12
N ARG A 76 0.86 -6.82 -2.95
CA ARG A 76 1.82 -6.23 -3.90
C ARG A 76 1.19 -5.73 -5.20
N VAL A 77 -0.13 -5.58 -5.24
CA VAL A 77 -0.80 -4.94 -6.37
C VAL A 77 -0.30 -3.51 -6.49
N ALA A 78 0.13 -3.14 -7.69
CA ALA A 78 0.67 -1.83 -7.99
C ALA A 78 -0.26 -1.05 -8.93
N ILE A 79 -0.47 0.22 -8.61
CA ILE A 79 -1.29 1.16 -9.39
C ILE A 79 -0.46 2.43 -9.59
N CYS A 80 -0.34 2.89 -10.84
CA CYS A 80 0.46 4.06 -11.17
C CYS A 80 -0.27 4.98 -12.13
N LYS A 81 0.05 6.28 -12.04
CA LYS A 81 -0.40 7.29 -13.01
C LYS A 81 0.72 8.32 -13.22
N LEU A 82 0.85 8.79 -14.46
CA LEU A 82 1.88 9.74 -14.88
C LEU A 82 1.37 11.17 -14.84
N TYR A 83 2.27 12.08 -14.47
CA TYR A 83 1.99 13.51 -14.38
C TYR A 83 3.19 14.33 -14.84
N THR A 84 2.95 15.57 -15.24
CA THR A 84 3.99 16.55 -15.54
C THR A 84 4.42 17.34 -14.31
N GLU A 85 3.70 17.19 -13.20
CA GLU A 85 3.94 17.92 -11.95
C GLU A 85 3.94 16.97 -10.74
N LYS A 86 4.70 17.37 -9.71
CA LYS A 86 4.76 16.70 -8.41
C LYS A 86 4.10 17.61 -7.37
N THR A 87 2.82 17.40 -7.12
CA THR A 87 2.00 18.26 -6.22
C THR A 87 1.10 17.40 -5.33
N ALA A 88 0.54 18.02 -4.28
CA ALA A 88 -0.45 17.36 -3.43
C ALA A 88 -1.72 16.96 -4.21
N ILE A 89 -2.07 17.73 -5.26
CA ILE A 89 -3.21 17.44 -6.13
C ILE A 89 -2.94 16.17 -6.94
N THR A 90 -1.78 16.04 -7.57
CA THR A 90 -1.44 14.84 -8.37
C THR A 90 -1.31 13.60 -7.50
N ALA A 91 -0.87 13.74 -6.25
CA ALA A 91 -0.83 12.64 -5.30
C ALA A 91 -2.25 12.19 -4.89
N ALA A 92 -3.18 13.11 -4.65
CA ALA A 92 -4.57 12.81 -4.36
C ALA A 92 -5.33 12.27 -5.59
N ASP A 93 -5.02 12.78 -6.78
CA ASP A 93 -5.66 12.36 -8.03
C ASP A 93 -5.40 10.88 -8.34
N LEU A 94 -4.20 10.34 -8.09
CA LEU A 94 -3.96 8.90 -8.21
C LEU A 94 -4.93 8.10 -7.34
N LEU A 95 -5.16 8.53 -6.10
CA LEU A 95 -6.07 7.84 -5.18
C LEU A 95 -7.51 7.91 -5.69
N ASN A 96 -7.97 9.10 -6.04
CA ASN A 96 -9.33 9.35 -6.49
C ASN A 96 -9.66 8.64 -7.82
N ASP A 97 -8.74 8.69 -8.77
CA ASP A 97 -8.97 8.19 -10.13
C ASP A 97 -8.81 6.67 -10.25
N ARG A 98 -7.90 6.08 -9.47
CA ARG A 98 -7.50 4.68 -9.68
C ARG A 98 -7.56 3.82 -8.43
N VAL A 99 -7.06 4.32 -7.29
CA VAL A 99 -6.86 3.47 -6.11
C VAL A 99 -8.18 3.21 -5.37
N ILE A 100 -8.90 4.26 -4.99
CA ILE A 100 -10.18 4.09 -4.29
C ILE A 100 -11.21 3.34 -5.15
N PRO A 101 -11.38 3.63 -6.46
CA PRO A 101 -12.23 2.84 -7.33
C PRO A 101 -11.84 1.36 -7.42
N PHE A 102 -10.53 1.05 -7.44
CA PHE A 102 -10.06 -0.34 -7.43
C PHE A 102 -10.51 -1.09 -6.17
N PHE A 103 -10.36 -0.52 -4.98
CA PHE A 103 -10.79 -1.16 -3.74
C PHE A 103 -12.33 -1.25 -3.65
N ALA A 104 -13.05 -0.22 -4.08
CA ALA A 104 -14.51 -0.20 -4.13
C ALA A 104 -15.08 -1.29 -5.07
N GLU A 105 -14.49 -1.50 -6.25
CA GLU A 105 -14.86 -2.60 -7.16
C GLU A 105 -14.75 -3.97 -6.49
N HIS A 106 -13.75 -4.15 -5.63
CA HIS A 106 -13.52 -5.40 -4.89
C HIS A 106 -14.25 -5.46 -3.53
N LYS A 107 -15.08 -4.44 -3.22
CA LYS A 107 -15.92 -4.36 -2.00
C LYS A 107 -15.11 -4.46 -0.69
N ILE A 108 -13.95 -3.86 -0.66
CA ILE A 108 -13.12 -3.66 0.53
C ILE A 108 -12.62 -2.22 0.58
N ASP A 109 -12.30 -1.76 1.78
CA ASP A 109 -11.79 -0.42 2.00
C ASP A 109 -10.26 -0.40 2.07
N LEU A 110 -9.68 0.75 1.68
CA LEU A 110 -8.30 1.07 1.96
C LEU A 110 -8.23 1.78 3.32
N LEU A 111 -7.69 1.12 4.33
CA LEU A 111 -7.74 1.64 5.70
C LEU A 111 -6.62 2.65 6.00
N ARG A 112 -5.43 2.46 5.42
CA ARG A 112 -4.27 3.29 5.74
C ARG A 112 -3.32 3.43 4.57
N ILE A 113 -2.68 4.61 4.47
CA ILE A 113 -1.60 4.87 3.52
C ILE A 113 -0.33 5.26 4.26
N LEU A 114 0.78 4.71 3.81
CA LEU A 114 2.13 5.08 4.22
C LEU A 114 2.81 5.88 3.11
N THR A 115 3.29 7.08 3.44
CA THR A 115 4.09 7.92 2.54
C THR A 115 5.41 8.32 3.18
N ASP A 116 6.32 8.88 2.40
CA ASP A 116 7.41 9.66 2.94
C ASP A 116 6.91 11.03 3.48
N ARG A 117 7.84 11.95 3.76
CA ARG A 117 7.53 13.30 4.22
C ARG A 117 7.64 14.34 3.11
N GLY A 118 7.51 13.93 1.86
CA GLY A 118 7.50 14.85 0.72
C GLY A 118 6.41 15.91 0.84
N THR A 119 6.66 17.08 0.27
CA THR A 119 5.72 18.21 0.31
C THR A 119 4.40 17.92 -0.41
N GLU A 120 4.38 16.94 -1.30
CA GLU A 120 3.17 16.42 -1.98
C GLU A 120 2.26 15.63 -1.04
N TYR A 121 2.80 15.07 0.06
CA TYR A 121 2.05 14.28 1.05
C TYR A 121 1.85 15.00 2.36
N CYS A 122 2.70 15.98 2.68
CA CYS A 122 2.74 16.61 3.99
C CYS A 122 2.74 18.13 3.89
N GLY A 123 1.77 18.76 4.54
CA GLY A 123 1.64 20.21 4.66
C GLY A 123 0.77 20.57 5.88
N LYS A 124 0.31 21.82 5.93
CA LYS A 124 -0.69 22.23 6.92
C LYS A 124 -2.02 21.57 6.57
N VAL A 125 -2.55 20.76 7.47
CA VAL A 125 -3.75 19.90 7.24
C VAL A 125 -4.93 20.70 6.68
N GLU A 126 -5.14 21.92 7.16
CA GLU A 126 -6.26 22.79 6.80
C GLU A 126 -6.28 23.19 5.30
N ASN A 127 -5.13 23.12 4.61
CA ASN A 127 -4.99 23.60 3.23
C ASN A 127 -4.25 22.63 2.31
N HIS A 128 -3.97 21.40 2.77
CA HIS A 128 -3.18 20.46 1.99
C HIS A 128 -4.09 19.46 1.28
N ALA A 129 -4.23 19.56 -0.05
CA ALA A 129 -5.17 18.79 -0.85
C ALA A 129 -5.12 17.28 -0.59
N TYR A 130 -3.91 16.70 -0.49
CA TYR A 130 -3.76 15.27 -0.22
C TYR A 130 -4.31 14.85 1.15
N GLN A 131 -4.01 15.62 2.20
CA GLN A 131 -4.47 15.30 3.56
C GLN A 131 -5.97 15.51 3.72
N LEU A 132 -6.53 16.55 3.07
CA LEU A 132 -7.97 16.78 3.03
C LEU A 132 -8.69 15.64 2.31
N TYR A 133 -8.13 15.16 1.19
CA TYR A 133 -8.69 14.03 0.46
C TYR A 133 -8.73 12.77 1.32
N LEU A 134 -7.63 12.41 1.99
CA LEU A 134 -7.58 11.24 2.88
C LEU A 134 -8.59 11.36 4.04
N ALA A 135 -8.79 12.55 4.58
CA ALA A 135 -9.77 12.77 5.64
C ALA A 135 -11.21 12.61 5.14
N VAL A 136 -11.51 12.97 3.88
CA VAL A 136 -12.83 12.75 3.26
C VAL A 136 -13.10 11.27 3.00
N GLU A 137 -12.08 10.52 2.58
CA GLU A 137 -12.18 9.09 2.30
C GLU A 137 -12.00 8.20 3.55
N ASP A 138 -11.87 8.79 4.74
CA ASP A 138 -11.64 8.08 6.01
C ASP A 138 -10.42 7.15 5.97
N VAL A 139 -9.34 7.56 5.29
CA VAL A 139 -8.11 6.82 5.15
C VAL A 139 -7.04 7.36 6.09
N ASP A 140 -6.56 6.53 7.01
CA ASP A 140 -5.47 6.88 7.92
C ASP A 140 -4.18 7.21 7.18
N HIS A 141 -3.52 8.31 7.55
CA HIS A 141 -2.22 8.71 7.00
C HIS A 141 -1.08 8.42 7.96
N SER A 142 -0.24 7.48 7.60
CA SER A 142 1.01 7.17 8.29
C SER A 142 2.21 7.73 7.51
N ARG A 143 3.21 8.23 8.22
CA ARG A 143 4.42 8.80 7.61
C ARG A 143 5.64 8.00 8.04
N THR A 144 6.60 7.84 7.14
CA THR A 144 7.88 7.24 7.48
C THR A 144 8.61 8.07 8.53
N LYS A 145 9.33 7.41 9.44
CA LYS A 145 10.19 8.11 10.40
C LYS A 145 11.32 8.81 9.64
N ALA A 146 11.66 10.03 10.07
CA ALA A 146 12.84 10.71 9.55
C ALA A 146 14.08 9.81 9.74
N ASN A 147 14.90 9.66 8.71
CA ASN A 147 16.11 8.83 8.70
C ASN A 147 15.90 7.31 8.88
N SER A 148 14.72 6.78 8.57
CA SER A 148 14.48 5.33 8.55
C SER A 148 14.19 4.84 7.13
N PRO A 149 15.21 4.42 6.36
CA PRO A 149 15.01 3.98 4.96
C PRO A 149 14.21 2.70 4.81
N LEU A 150 13.94 1.97 5.90
CA LEU A 150 13.24 0.69 5.86
C LEU A 150 11.72 0.80 5.67
N THR A 151 11.13 1.99 5.81
CA THR A 151 9.68 2.14 5.88
C THR A 151 9.01 2.28 4.53
N ASN A 152 9.68 2.77 3.48
CA ASN A 152 9.14 2.86 2.10
C ASN A 152 9.76 1.85 1.12
N GLY A 153 10.47 0.85 1.62
CA GLY A 153 11.19 -0.15 0.81
C GLY A 153 10.32 -0.97 -0.15
N ILE A 154 8.98 -0.87 -0.05
CA ILE A 154 8.05 -1.54 -0.97
C ILE A 154 7.95 -0.74 -2.27
N CYS A 155 7.67 0.55 -2.19
CA CYS A 155 7.66 1.44 -3.36
C CYS A 155 9.05 1.54 -4.00
N GLU A 156 10.11 1.68 -3.21
CA GLU A 156 11.49 1.73 -3.73
C GLU A 156 11.85 0.48 -4.54
N ARG A 157 11.46 -0.71 -4.05
CA ARG A 157 11.69 -1.97 -4.77
C ARG A 157 10.85 -2.05 -6.03
N PHE A 158 9.61 -1.59 -5.98
CA PHE A 158 8.75 -1.49 -7.16
C PHE A 158 9.33 -0.51 -8.18
N HIS A 159 9.81 0.67 -7.76
CA HIS A 159 10.45 1.65 -8.64
C HIS A 159 11.69 1.09 -9.34
N ARG A 160 12.49 0.28 -8.65
CA ARG A 160 13.60 -0.43 -9.30
C ARG A 160 13.10 -1.41 -10.35
N THR A 161 12.10 -2.20 -10.02
CA THR A 161 11.51 -3.18 -10.95
C THR A 161 10.94 -2.50 -12.19
N ILE A 162 10.13 -1.45 -12.04
CA ILE A 162 9.53 -0.75 -13.18
C ILE A 162 10.57 -0.01 -14.03
N LYS A 163 11.62 0.52 -13.39
CA LYS A 163 12.75 1.11 -14.11
C LYS A 163 13.40 0.09 -15.01
N ASP A 164 13.81 -1.05 -14.46
CA ASP A 164 14.59 -2.08 -15.16
C ASP A 164 13.73 -2.84 -16.19
N GLU A 165 12.47 -3.17 -15.86
CA GLU A 165 11.61 -4.03 -16.69
C GLU A 165 10.71 -3.25 -17.66
N PHE A 166 10.48 -1.95 -17.44
CA PHE A 166 9.65 -1.13 -18.31
C PHE A 166 10.38 0.09 -18.88
N TYR A 167 10.78 1.07 -18.08
CA TYR A 167 11.30 2.34 -18.59
C TYR A 167 12.58 2.19 -19.39
N ASP A 168 13.56 1.46 -18.89
CA ASP A 168 14.83 1.27 -19.59
C ASP A 168 14.67 0.54 -20.94
N ILE A 169 13.62 -0.28 -21.07
CA ILE A 169 13.28 -0.98 -22.31
C ILE A 169 12.46 -0.09 -23.23
N ALA A 170 11.40 0.53 -22.71
CA ALA A 170 10.46 1.33 -23.48
C ALA A 170 11.13 2.53 -24.14
N PHE A 171 11.96 3.28 -23.42
CA PHE A 171 12.65 4.44 -23.97
C PHE A 171 13.76 4.09 -24.99
N ARG A 172 14.24 2.85 -25.02
CA ARG A 172 15.16 2.39 -26.09
C ARG A 172 14.42 1.96 -27.36
N LYS A 173 13.17 1.51 -27.23
CA LYS A 173 12.40 0.93 -28.34
C LYS A 173 11.47 1.92 -29.00
N LYS A 174 10.99 2.95 -28.28
CA LYS A 174 9.94 3.84 -28.73
C LYS A 174 10.21 5.27 -28.33
N LEU A 175 9.97 6.20 -29.24
CA LEU A 175 9.95 7.63 -28.97
C LEU A 175 8.50 8.04 -28.66
N TYR A 176 8.24 8.39 -27.42
CA TYR A 176 6.93 8.87 -26.98
C TYR A 176 6.74 10.33 -27.35
N ARG A 177 5.54 10.67 -27.84
CA ARG A 177 5.18 12.02 -28.26
C ARG A 177 4.27 12.72 -27.26
N SER A 178 3.57 11.97 -26.43
CA SER A 178 2.69 12.50 -25.39
C SER A 178 2.76 11.66 -24.11
N LEU A 179 2.25 12.24 -23.02
CA LEU A 179 2.15 11.55 -21.73
C LEU A 179 1.17 10.39 -21.79
N GLU A 180 0.06 10.54 -22.53
CA GLU A 180 -0.99 9.55 -22.71
C GLU A 180 -0.47 8.31 -23.42
N GLU A 181 0.42 8.49 -24.40
CA GLU A 181 1.04 7.39 -25.11
C GLU A 181 1.94 6.55 -24.18
N LEU A 182 2.72 7.23 -23.33
CA LEU A 182 3.54 6.56 -22.31
C LEU A 182 2.66 5.90 -21.22
N GLN A 183 1.56 6.56 -20.82
CA GLN A 183 0.61 6.01 -19.86
C GLN A 183 -0.05 4.73 -20.37
N THR A 184 -0.43 4.69 -21.64
CA THR A 184 -1.02 3.50 -22.26
C THR A 184 -0.08 2.29 -22.21
N ASP A 185 1.19 2.48 -22.56
CA ASP A 185 2.20 1.41 -22.48
C ASP A 185 2.51 1.02 -21.02
N LEU A 186 2.50 1.99 -20.09
CA LEU A 186 2.63 1.73 -18.67
C LEU A 186 1.46 0.88 -18.13
N ASP A 187 0.23 1.20 -18.49
CA ASP A 187 -0.95 0.46 -18.05
C ASP A 187 -0.93 -0.99 -18.57
N MET A 188 -0.48 -1.22 -19.79
CA MET A 188 -0.26 -2.58 -20.31
C MET A 188 0.81 -3.34 -19.55
N TRP A 189 1.91 -2.68 -19.17
CA TRP A 189 2.95 -3.29 -18.35
C TRP A 189 2.47 -3.57 -16.92
N LEU A 190 1.74 -2.64 -16.29
CA LEU A 190 1.14 -2.81 -14.97
C LEU A 190 0.16 -4.00 -14.92
N HIS A 191 -0.64 -4.15 -15.98
CA HIS A 191 -1.51 -5.32 -16.11
C HIS A 191 -0.71 -6.63 -16.09
N LYS A 192 0.38 -6.71 -16.86
CA LYS A 192 1.28 -7.88 -16.83
C LYS A 192 1.95 -8.07 -15.47
N TYR A 193 2.41 -6.99 -14.84
CA TYR A 193 3.01 -7.04 -13.49
C TYR A 193 2.03 -7.60 -12.48
N ASN A 194 0.80 -7.12 -12.46
CA ASN A 194 -0.21 -7.51 -11.49
C ASN A 194 -0.77 -8.92 -11.75
N GLU A 195 -1.03 -9.29 -13.00
CA GLU A 195 -1.75 -10.52 -13.37
C GLU A 195 -0.83 -11.69 -13.71
N GLN A 196 0.39 -11.45 -14.19
CA GLN A 196 1.22 -12.50 -14.78
C GLN A 196 2.60 -12.66 -14.13
N ARG A 197 3.12 -11.62 -13.46
CA ARG A 197 4.44 -11.64 -12.88
C ARG A 197 4.44 -12.30 -11.50
N PRO A 198 5.14 -13.47 -11.30
CA PRO A 198 5.27 -14.06 -9.98
C PRO A 198 6.01 -13.13 -9.02
N HIS A 199 5.57 -13.07 -7.77
CA HIS A 199 6.18 -12.24 -6.74
C HIS A 199 6.67 -13.08 -5.56
N SER A 200 7.97 -12.99 -5.24
CA SER A 200 8.60 -13.72 -4.12
C SER A 200 8.42 -13.05 -2.76
N GLY A 201 7.72 -11.91 -2.70
CA GLY A 201 7.49 -11.17 -1.47
C GLY A 201 6.64 -11.94 -0.46
N ARG A 202 6.72 -11.49 0.80
CA ARG A 202 5.89 -12.00 1.89
C ARG A 202 4.41 -11.97 1.45
N TYR A 203 3.66 -13.00 1.78
CA TYR A 203 2.27 -13.28 1.43
C TYR A 203 2.00 -13.73 -0.01
N CYS A 204 2.82 -13.37 -1.01
CA CYS A 204 2.63 -13.81 -2.39
C CYS A 204 3.12 -15.25 -2.62
N TYR A 205 4.24 -15.64 -2.03
CA TYR A 205 4.78 -17.01 -2.13
C TYR A 205 4.89 -17.55 -3.57
N GLY A 206 5.31 -16.71 -4.50
CA GLY A 206 5.42 -17.06 -5.93
C GLY A 206 4.14 -16.87 -6.75
N LYS A 207 3.02 -16.48 -6.15
CA LYS A 207 1.80 -16.07 -6.85
C LYS A 207 1.95 -14.67 -7.43
N THR A 208 1.07 -14.34 -8.36
CA THR A 208 0.98 -12.96 -8.87
C THR A 208 0.34 -12.03 -7.83
N PRO A 209 0.57 -10.72 -7.89
CA PRO A 209 -0.09 -9.75 -7.01
C PRO A 209 -1.61 -9.89 -7.02
N MET A 210 -2.24 -9.93 -8.19
CA MET A 210 -3.70 -10.04 -8.30
C MET A 210 -4.24 -11.40 -7.86
N GLN A 211 -3.50 -12.49 -8.08
CA GLN A 211 -3.87 -13.79 -7.55
C GLN A 211 -3.86 -13.77 -6.02
N THR A 212 -2.79 -13.23 -5.42
CA THR A 212 -2.69 -13.09 -3.95
C THR A 212 -3.82 -12.22 -3.42
N PHE A 213 -4.11 -11.09 -4.08
CA PHE A 213 -5.18 -10.18 -3.70
C PHE A 213 -6.54 -10.88 -3.69
N ARG A 214 -6.92 -11.53 -4.79
CA ARG A 214 -8.23 -12.22 -4.92
C ARG A 214 -8.40 -13.37 -3.92
N GLU A 215 -7.37 -14.20 -3.74
CA GLU A 215 -7.43 -15.34 -2.83
C GLU A 215 -7.52 -14.94 -1.36
N THR A 216 -7.09 -13.73 -1.00
CA THR A 216 -7.07 -13.24 0.39
C THR A 216 -8.10 -12.15 0.69
N LEU A 217 -8.96 -11.80 -0.26
CA LEU A 217 -10.06 -10.84 -0.06
C LEU A 217 -10.95 -11.18 1.15
N HIS A 218 -11.25 -12.46 1.35
CA HIS A 218 -12.08 -12.92 2.46
C HIS A 218 -11.53 -12.49 3.82
N ILE A 219 -10.20 -12.40 3.98
CA ILE A 219 -9.56 -11.94 5.23
C ILE A 219 -9.90 -10.47 5.52
N ALA A 220 -9.96 -9.62 4.47
CA ALA A 220 -10.34 -8.23 4.62
C ALA A 220 -11.81 -8.10 5.04
N VAL A 221 -12.71 -8.81 4.35
CA VAL A 221 -14.15 -8.79 4.61
C VAL A 221 -14.46 -9.28 6.04
N GLU A 222 -13.87 -10.39 6.49
CA GLU A 222 -14.08 -10.91 7.85
C GLU A 222 -13.64 -9.93 8.94
N LYS A 223 -12.59 -9.15 8.70
CA LYS A 223 -12.11 -8.17 9.68
C LYS A 223 -12.94 -6.91 9.71
N THR A 224 -13.45 -6.46 8.58
CA THR A 224 -14.37 -5.32 8.50
C THR A 224 -15.66 -5.60 9.26
N ILE A 225 -16.26 -6.77 9.09
CA ILE A 225 -17.47 -7.18 9.82
C ILE A 225 -17.22 -7.17 11.34
N LYS A 226 -16.12 -7.76 11.82
CA LYS A 226 -15.79 -7.79 13.26
C LYS A 226 -15.57 -6.40 13.86
N THR A 227 -15.09 -5.45 13.09
CA THR A 227 -14.87 -4.07 13.55
C THR A 227 -16.20 -3.33 13.69
N HIS A 228 -17.15 -3.54 12.78
CA HIS A 228 -18.51 -2.99 12.89
C HIS A 228 -19.28 -3.56 14.09
N ASP A 229 -19.24 -4.88 14.30
CA ASP A 229 -19.90 -5.53 15.45
C ASP A 229 -19.36 -5.04 16.80
N GLN A 230 -18.07 -4.70 16.88
CA GLN A 230 -17.45 -4.16 18.10
C GLN A 230 -17.83 -2.69 18.33
N SER A 231 -17.97 -1.88 17.28
CA SER A 231 -18.39 -0.49 17.39
C SER A 231 -19.87 -0.36 17.80
N ASP A 232 -20.75 -1.20 17.26
CA ASP A 232 -22.17 -1.24 17.60
C ASP A 232 -22.41 -1.70 19.04
N ASN A 233 -21.67 -2.72 19.51
CA ASN A 233 -21.72 -3.17 20.90
C ASN A 233 -21.21 -2.11 21.89
N ALA A 234 -20.17 -1.36 21.54
CA ALA A 234 -19.65 -0.27 22.36
C ALA A 234 -20.63 0.90 22.48
N GLN A 235 -21.31 1.26 21.38
CA GLN A 235 -22.35 2.29 21.39
C GLN A 235 -23.60 1.86 22.17
N HIS A 236 -23.97 0.58 22.11
CA HIS A 236 -25.12 0.05 22.87
C HIS A 236 -24.86 0.01 24.38
N MET A 237 -23.61 -0.19 24.81
CA MET A 237 -23.21 -0.14 26.24
C MET A 237 -23.18 1.29 26.79
N LEU A 238 -22.92 2.30 25.94
CA LEU A 238 -22.91 3.71 26.36
C LEU A 238 -24.30 4.35 26.37
N SER A 239 -25.28 3.74 25.70
CA SER A 239 -26.66 4.24 25.62
C SER A 239 -27.61 3.68 26.68
N ASN A 240 -27.18 2.73 27.53
CA ASN A 240 -27.93 2.21 28.68
C ASN A 240 -27.13 2.37 29.99
N PRO A 241 -27.13 3.56 30.63
CA PRO A 241 -26.72 3.67 32.04
C PRO A 241 -27.86 3.16 32.91
N SER A 242 -27.62 2.08 33.64
CA SER A 242 -28.48 1.53 34.70
C SER A 242 -28.63 2.52 35.83
#